data_63c3231b063e025b33c2f27807750a42
#
_entry.id   63c3231b063e025b33c2f27807750a42
#
_cell.length_a   1.000
_cell.length_b   1.000
_cell.length_c   1.000
_cell.angle_alpha   90.00
_cell.angle_beta   90.00
_cell.angle_gamma   90.00
#
_symmetry.space_group_name_H-M   'P 1'
#
loop_
_entity.id
_entity.type
_entity.pdbx_description
1 polymer ?
#
loop_
_entity_poly.entity_id
_entity_poly.type
_entity_poly.pdbx_seq_one_letter_code
_entity_poly.pdbx_strand_id
1 'polypeptide(L)'
;MNAADRFRVWLAWGFVFGAASHVGWAIAHGDFWYYGPAPSWAPWFWYGICLVDLVVFWMLLEKPRVGVVLSVTTMITALIVNWTQFPTFEFGFNYVLLGLTLFGVIVFLTTPWLWTASRWRLSPKS
;
A
#
# COMPACT_ATOMS: atom_id res chain seq x y z
N MET A 1 -11.11 -5.19 -21.43
CA MET A 1 -10.19 -5.36 -20.27
C MET A 1 -9.73 -6.81 -20.21
N ASN A 2 -8.42 -7.07 -20.27
CA ASN A 2 -7.88 -8.40 -20.11
C ASN A 2 -7.76 -8.79 -18.62
N ALA A 3 -7.30 -10.03 -18.31
CA ALA A 3 -7.19 -10.50 -16.94
C ALA A 3 -6.20 -9.67 -16.10
N ALA A 4 -5.09 -9.23 -16.71
CA ALA A 4 -4.10 -8.39 -16.02
C ALA A 4 -4.66 -7.02 -15.66
N ASP A 5 -5.45 -6.41 -16.55
CA ASP A 5 -6.08 -5.12 -16.26
C ASP A 5 -7.11 -5.23 -15.13
N ARG A 6 -7.94 -6.30 -15.12
CA ARG A 6 -8.89 -6.55 -14.02
C ARG A 6 -8.18 -6.76 -12.70
N PHE A 7 -7.10 -7.53 -12.71
CA PHE A 7 -6.31 -7.76 -11.50
C PHE A 7 -5.63 -6.48 -11.01
N ARG A 8 -5.11 -5.66 -11.92
CA ARG A 8 -4.52 -4.35 -11.60
C ARG A 8 -5.52 -3.41 -10.92
N VAL A 9 -6.78 -3.39 -11.38
CA VAL A 9 -7.85 -2.63 -10.73
C VAL A 9 -8.11 -3.15 -9.32
N TRP A 10 -8.17 -4.47 -9.15
CA TRP A 10 -8.30 -5.08 -7.82
C TRP A 10 -7.12 -4.72 -6.91
N LEU A 11 -5.89 -4.79 -7.45
CA LEU A 11 -4.68 -4.40 -6.73
C LEU A 11 -4.72 -2.93 -6.30
N ALA A 12 -5.20 -2.04 -7.17
CA ALA A 12 -5.36 -0.62 -6.87
C ALA A 12 -6.29 -0.41 -5.66
N TRP A 13 -7.41 -1.12 -5.59
CA TRP A 13 -8.30 -1.07 -4.44
C TRP A 13 -7.64 -1.59 -3.15
N GLY A 14 -6.69 -2.52 -3.24
CA GLY A 14 -5.88 -2.93 -2.10
C GLY A 14 -5.11 -1.77 -1.46
N PHE A 15 -4.58 -0.85 -2.26
CA PHE A 15 -3.92 0.36 -1.76
C PHE A 15 -4.91 1.34 -1.11
N VAL A 16 -6.12 1.50 -1.66
CA VAL A 16 -7.18 2.29 -0.99
C VAL A 16 -7.53 1.69 0.36
N PHE A 17 -7.64 0.36 0.45
CA PHE A 17 -7.87 -0.32 1.71
C PHE A 17 -6.72 -0.10 2.70
N GLY A 18 -5.48 -0.13 2.23
CA GLY A 18 -4.29 0.23 3.02
C GLY A 18 -4.39 1.64 3.60
N ALA A 19 -4.66 2.64 2.76
CA ALA A 19 -4.86 4.02 3.20
C ALA A 19 -5.99 4.15 4.23
N ALA A 20 -7.14 3.52 3.98
CA ALA A 20 -8.28 3.54 4.88
C ALA A 20 -7.98 2.88 6.23
N SER A 21 -7.18 1.81 6.26
CA SER A 21 -6.80 1.13 7.49
C SER A 21 -5.90 1.99 8.38
N HIS A 22 -5.00 2.77 7.81
CA HIS A 22 -4.18 3.74 8.56
C HIS A 22 -5.05 4.85 9.19
N VAL A 23 -5.99 5.40 8.44
CA VAL A 23 -6.94 6.40 8.94
C VAL A 23 -7.83 5.80 10.04
N GLY A 24 -8.36 4.60 9.81
CA GLY A 24 -9.17 3.89 10.80
C GLY A 24 -8.43 3.62 12.10
N TRP A 25 -7.16 3.22 12.01
CA TRP A 25 -6.31 3.05 13.18
C TRP A 25 -6.14 4.35 13.97
N ALA A 26 -5.82 5.44 13.29
CA ALA A 26 -5.64 6.76 13.92
C ALA A 26 -6.92 7.23 14.63
N ILE A 27 -8.08 7.03 14.03
CA ILE A 27 -9.38 7.37 14.63
C ILE A 27 -9.68 6.49 15.85
N ALA A 28 -9.46 5.18 15.74
CA ALA A 28 -9.79 4.22 16.79
C ALA A 28 -8.97 4.42 18.07
N HIS A 29 -7.72 4.88 17.95
CA HIS A 29 -6.85 5.11 19.09
C HIS A 29 -6.92 6.54 19.65
N GLY A 30 -7.71 7.44 19.06
CA GLY A 30 -8.00 8.78 19.56
C GLY A 30 -6.80 9.73 19.63
N ASP A 31 -5.62 9.28 19.20
CA ASP A 31 -4.39 10.08 19.24
C ASP A 31 -3.61 9.90 17.94
N PHE A 32 -3.68 10.92 17.10
CA PHE A 32 -2.98 10.94 15.81
C PHE A 32 -1.45 10.86 15.91
N TRP A 33 -0.89 11.14 17.09
CA TRP A 33 0.53 11.37 17.29
C TRP A 33 1.20 10.29 18.12
N TYR A 34 0.40 9.41 18.77
CA TYR A 34 0.94 8.44 19.71
C TYR A 34 1.00 7.04 19.11
N TYR A 35 2.18 6.65 18.70
CA TYR A 35 2.50 5.30 18.26
C TYR A 35 3.42 4.57 19.24
N GLY A 36 3.20 4.77 20.54
CA GLY A 36 3.99 4.12 21.59
C GLY A 36 5.47 4.49 21.52
N PRO A 37 6.38 3.53 21.71
CA PRO A 37 7.83 3.76 21.72
C PRO A 37 8.45 3.95 20.32
N ALA A 38 7.64 4.10 19.27
CA ALA A 38 8.15 4.35 17.93
C ALA A 38 8.92 5.68 17.85
N PRO A 39 9.96 5.76 17.01
CA PRO A 39 10.69 7.00 16.83
C PRO A 39 9.81 8.10 16.26
N SER A 40 10.12 9.36 16.56
CA SER A 40 9.30 10.52 16.23
C SER A 40 8.99 10.72 14.73
N TRP A 41 9.81 10.14 13.85
CA TRP A 41 9.56 10.19 12.40
C TRP A 41 8.51 9.17 11.93
N ALA A 42 8.27 8.09 12.69
CA ALA A 42 7.41 7.00 12.25
C ALA A 42 5.94 7.41 12.04
N PRO A 43 5.30 8.20 12.91
CA PRO A 43 3.96 8.71 12.66
C PRO A 43 3.84 9.47 11.33
N TRP A 44 4.82 10.30 11.01
CA TRP A 44 4.86 11.02 9.73
C TRP A 44 4.94 10.10 8.53
N PHE A 45 5.70 9.02 8.65
CA PHE A 45 5.73 7.97 7.62
C PHE A 45 4.34 7.35 7.43
N TRP A 46 3.66 6.92 8.50
CA TRP A 46 2.36 6.28 8.39
C TRP A 46 1.25 7.22 7.89
N TYR A 47 1.30 8.50 8.20
CA TYR A 47 0.38 9.47 7.60
C TYR A 47 0.74 9.74 6.13
N GLY A 48 2.01 9.86 5.82
CA GLY A 48 2.49 10.07 4.46
C GLY A 48 2.16 8.90 3.54
N ILE A 49 2.26 7.66 4.03
CA ILE A 49 1.96 6.48 3.22
C ILE A 49 0.49 6.42 2.79
N CYS A 50 -0.44 6.97 3.57
CA CYS A 50 -1.84 7.08 3.17
C CYS A 50 -1.98 7.86 1.86
N LEU A 51 -1.28 8.98 1.74
CA LEU A 51 -1.28 9.79 0.52
C LEU A 51 -0.58 9.06 -0.64
N VAL A 52 0.52 8.40 -0.35
CA VAL A 52 1.25 7.60 -1.35
C VAL A 52 0.39 6.47 -1.87
N ASP A 53 -0.34 5.76 -1.02
CA ASP A 53 -1.26 4.70 -1.42
C ASP A 53 -2.36 5.20 -2.38
N LEU A 54 -2.89 6.39 -2.15
CA LEU A 54 -3.86 7.01 -3.05
C LEU A 54 -3.22 7.40 -4.40
N VAL A 55 -1.97 7.87 -4.40
CA VAL A 55 -1.21 8.12 -5.63
C VAL A 55 -0.95 6.82 -6.39
N VAL A 56 -0.57 5.75 -5.69
CA VAL A 56 -0.38 4.42 -6.29
C VAL A 56 -1.68 3.92 -6.91
N PHE A 57 -2.80 4.03 -6.18
CA PHE A 57 -4.13 3.72 -6.71
C PHE A 57 -4.37 4.42 -8.04
N TRP A 58 -4.23 5.74 -8.06
CA TRP A 58 -4.46 6.54 -9.25
C TRP A 58 -3.53 6.14 -10.41
N MET A 59 -2.24 5.96 -10.12
CA MET A 59 -1.26 5.60 -11.15
C MET A 59 -1.48 4.18 -11.69
N LEU A 60 -1.91 3.23 -10.87
CA LEU A 60 -2.30 1.90 -11.34
C LEU A 60 -3.47 1.96 -12.34
N LEU A 61 -4.39 2.91 -12.19
CA LEU A 61 -5.51 3.08 -13.11
C LEU A 61 -5.11 3.80 -14.39
N GLU A 62 -4.37 4.91 -14.29
CA GLU A 62 -4.11 5.83 -15.39
C GLU A 62 -2.80 5.53 -16.16
N LYS A 63 -1.75 5.12 -15.44
CA LYS A 63 -0.41 4.87 -15.98
C LYS A 63 0.13 3.54 -15.49
N PRO A 64 -0.32 2.42 -16.05
CA PRO A 64 -0.07 1.08 -15.50
C PRO A 64 1.38 0.78 -15.13
N ARG A 65 2.33 1.14 -15.99
CA ARG A 65 3.75 0.88 -15.73
C ARG A 65 4.29 1.71 -14.57
N VAL A 66 3.90 2.98 -14.50
CA VAL A 66 4.27 3.85 -13.38
C VAL A 66 3.64 3.34 -12.09
N GLY A 67 2.35 2.98 -12.15
CA GLY A 67 1.64 2.40 -11.00
C GLY A 67 2.28 1.11 -10.50
N VAL A 68 2.72 0.22 -11.37
CA VAL A 68 3.43 -1.02 -10.99
C VAL A 68 4.76 -0.70 -10.30
N VAL A 69 5.56 0.23 -10.83
CA VAL A 69 6.83 0.64 -10.18
C VAL A 69 6.56 1.24 -8.81
N LEU A 70 5.59 2.14 -8.72
CA LEU A 70 5.23 2.78 -7.45
C LEU A 70 4.68 1.77 -6.45
N SER A 71 3.85 0.80 -6.88
CA SER A 71 3.33 -0.23 -5.97
C SER A 71 4.45 -1.08 -5.37
N VAL A 72 5.44 -1.48 -6.15
CA VAL A 72 6.61 -2.23 -5.68
C VAL A 72 7.43 -1.39 -4.69
N THR A 73 7.76 -0.16 -5.05
CA THR A 73 8.55 0.74 -4.19
C THR A 73 7.84 1.03 -2.88
N THR A 74 6.55 1.33 -2.94
CA THR A 74 5.72 1.57 -1.75
C THR A 74 5.67 0.34 -0.84
N MET A 75 5.48 -0.85 -1.41
CA MET A 75 5.43 -2.08 -0.62
C MET A 75 6.76 -2.44 0.01
N ILE A 76 7.89 -2.27 -0.70
CA ILE A 76 9.22 -2.47 -0.11
C ILE A 76 9.41 -1.54 1.08
N THR A 77 9.13 -0.25 0.91
CA THR A 77 9.30 0.75 1.97
C THR A 77 8.37 0.47 3.15
N ALA A 78 7.10 0.19 2.89
CA ALA A 78 6.11 -0.12 3.92
C ALA A 78 6.51 -1.38 4.72
N LEU A 79 6.96 -2.43 4.05
CA LEU A 79 7.40 -3.66 4.71
C LEU A 79 8.64 -3.42 5.57
N ILE A 80 9.66 -2.73 5.06
CA ILE A 80 10.87 -2.42 5.83
C ILE A 80 10.51 -1.64 7.09
N VAL A 81 9.74 -0.56 6.97
CA VAL A 81 9.39 0.28 8.12
C VAL A 81 8.53 -0.50 9.12
N ASN A 82 7.49 -1.20 8.66
CA ASN A 82 6.62 -1.90 9.58
C ASN A 82 7.32 -3.08 10.27
N TRP A 83 8.11 -3.87 9.57
CA TRP A 83 8.86 -4.97 10.19
C TRP A 83 9.95 -4.49 11.15
N THR A 84 10.61 -3.36 10.89
CA THR A 84 11.65 -2.82 11.77
C THR A 84 11.07 -2.11 12.99
N GLN A 85 9.90 -1.46 12.87
CA GLN A 85 9.29 -0.71 13.97
C GLN A 85 8.32 -1.55 14.81
N PHE A 86 7.79 -2.63 14.26
CA PHE A 86 6.77 -3.44 14.90
C PHE A 86 7.18 -4.05 16.24
N PRO A 87 8.42 -4.54 16.42
CA PRO A 87 8.88 -5.04 17.72
C PRO A 87 8.87 -4.00 18.84
N THR A 88 8.79 -2.70 18.49
CA THR A 88 8.71 -1.61 19.46
C THR A 88 7.28 -1.35 19.95
N PHE A 89 6.27 -1.94 19.29
CA PHE A 89 4.89 -1.88 19.74
C PHE A 89 4.60 -3.06 20.67
N GLU A 90 4.04 -2.79 21.83
CA GLU A 90 3.55 -3.83 22.78
C GLU A 90 2.25 -4.49 22.29
N PHE A 91 2.10 -4.66 21.00
CA PHE A 91 0.95 -5.35 20.42
C PHE A 91 1.35 -6.79 20.11
N GLY A 92 0.52 -7.75 20.52
CA GLY A 92 0.69 -9.17 20.20
C GLY A 92 0.79 -9.43 18.70
N PHE A 93 0.80 -10.71 18.30
CA PHE A 93 0.85 -11.10 16.88
C PHE A 93 -0.14 -10.29 16.06
N ASN A 94 0.36 -9.56 15.10
CA ASN A 94 -0.41 -8.51 14.47
C ASN A 94 -0.91 -8.97 13.11
N TYR A 95 -2.21 -9.19 13.03
CA TYR A 95 -2.90 -9.52 11.77
C TYR A 95 -2.71 -8.45 10.69
N VAL A 96 -2.49 -7.20 11.09
CA VAL A 96 -2.22 -6.10 10.15
C VAL A 96 -0.87 -6.31 9.45
N LEU A 97 0.17 -6.65 10.21
CA LEU A 97 1.49 -6.93 9.64
C LEU A 97 1.47 -8.17 8.73
N LEU A 98 0.74 -9.21 9.14
CA LEU A 98 0.52 -10.39 8.29
C LEU A 98 -0.19 -10.01 6.99
N GLY A 99 -1.28 -9.25 7.08
CA GLY A 99 -2.04 -8.79 5.91
C GLY A 99 -1.19 -7.95 4.97
N LEU A 100 -0.40 -7.01 5.51
CA LEU A 100 0.54 -6.21 4.73
C LEU A 100 1.59 -7.07 4.02
N THR A 101 2.13 -8.07 4.73
CA THR A 101 3.14 -8.98 4.16
C THR A 101 2.55 -9.82 3.03
N LEU A 102 1.36 -10.39 3.22
CA LEU A 102 0.66 -11.16 2.18
C LEU A 102 0.34 -10.30 0.97
N PHE A 103 -0.13 -9.06 1.19
CA PHE A 103 -0.38 -8.12 0.10
C PHE A 103 0.91 -7.78 -0.66
N GLY A 104 2.02 -7.55 0.05
CA GLY A 104 3.34 -7.34 -0.55
C GLY A 104 3.79 -8.51 -1.41
N VAL A 105 3.63 -9.74 -0.93
CA VAL A 105 3.92 -10.96 -1.72
C VAL A 105 3.10 -10.99 -3.00
N ILE A 106 1.81 -10.67 -2.94
CA ILE A 106 0.95 -10.59 -4.12
C ILE A 106 1.47 -9.54 -5.10
N VAL A 107 1.81 -8.33 -4.62
CA VAL A 107 2.39 -7.27 -5.46
C VAL A 107 3.63 -7.76 -6.18
N PHE A 108 4.59 -8.34 -5.45
CA PHE A 108 5.87 -8.78 -6.02
C PHE A 108 5.72 -9.92 -7.02
N LEU A 109 4.92 -10.93 -6.71
CA LEU A 109 4.72 -12.07 -7.60
C LEU A 109 3.96 -11.71 -8.88
N THR A 110 3.06 -10.73 -8.82
CA THR A 110 2.26 -10.33 -9.98
C THR A 110 2.91 -9.23 -10.82
N THR A 111 3.94 -8.56 -10.31
CA THR A 111 4.63 -7.45 -10.98
C THR A 111 5.11 -7.80 -12.40
N PRO A 112 5.81 -8.93 -12.67
CA PRO A 112 6.28 -9.24 -14.03
C PRO A 112 5.13 -9.42 -15.02
N TRP A 113 4.05 -10.06 -14.56
CA TRP A 113 2.85 -10.24 -15.37
C TRP A 113 2.13 -8.93 -15.65
N LEU A 114 1.93 -8.10 -14.61
CA LEU A 114 1.28 -6.80 -14.77
C LEU A 114 2.09 -5.86 -15.67
N TRP A 115 3.43 -5.90 -15.56
CA TRP A 115 4.32 -5.10 -16.38
C TRP A 115 4.18 -5.39 -17.88
N THR A 116 4.07 -6.68 -18.22
CA THR A 116 4.02 -7.12 -19.61
C THR A 116 2.63 -7.14 -20.21
N ALA A 117 1.62 -7.48 -19.41
CA ALA A 117 0.26 -7.75 -19.88
C ALA A 117 -0.72 -6.57 -19.70
N SER A 118 -0.45 -5.62 -18.80
CA SER A 118 -1.30 -4.45 -18.60
C SER A 118 -1.12 -3.43 -19.72
N ARG A 119 -2.18 -3.14 -20.43
CA ARG A 119 -2.13 -2.25 -21.61
C ARG A 119 -3.13 -1.10 -21.58
N TRP A 120 -4.17 -1.20 -20.74
CA TRP A 120 -5.28 -0.27 -20.76
C TRP A 120 -5.11 0.89 -19.78
N ARG A 121 -5.36 2.10 -20.33
CA ARG A 121 -5.75 3.23 -19.50
C ARG A 121 -7.26 3.12 -19.27
N LEU A 122 -7.70 3.29 -18.04
CA LEU A 122 -9.12 3.24 -17.71
C LEU A 122 -9.84 4.56 -18.03
N SER A 123 -9.09 5.62 -18.28
CA SER A 123 -9.64 6.90 -18.74
C SER A 123 -9.82 6.87 -20.27
N PRO A 124 -10.99 7.20 -20.81
CA PRO A 124 -11.17 7.40 -22.24
C PRO A 124 -10.24 8.53 -22.69
N LYS A 125 -9.56 8.35 -23.82
CA LYS A 125 -8.87 9.45 -24.45
C LYS A 125 -9.91 10.54 -24.76
N SER A 126 -9.79 11.66 -24.09
CA SER A 126 -10.45 12.90 -24.52
C SER A 126 -9.93 13.29 -25.89
#